data_ad6e4093595e7226fd4dad08351e9497
#
_entry.id   ad6e4093595e7226fd4dad08351e9497
#
_cell.length_a   1.000
_cell.length_b   1.000
_cell.length_c   1.000
_cell.angle_alpha   90.00
_cell.angle_beta   90.00
_cell.angle_gamma   90.00
#
_symmetry.space_group_name_H-M   'P 1'
#
loop_
_entity.id
_entity.type
_entity.pdbx_description
1 polymer ?
#
loop_
_entity_poly.entity_id
_entity_poly.type
_entity_poly.pdbx_seq_one_letter_code
_entity_poly.pdbx_strand_id
1 'polypeptide(L)'
;RVVFRESDGLPGLTVDKFADCLSFQIACLGLEQWKETLVEILAEIFAPRGIYERDDLPVREKEGLPQIKACVYGTVPEELIIREHDARMLVCIENGQKTGHFLDQQENRGRLKPYAPGQDVLDLCCCTGGFSIHAALYGAASVEAVDVSEEALALVRRNAELNGVADRVTTTCANVFDLARQYAAEGRQYGLVICDPPAFAKSRSALDGAYRGYRE
;
A
#
# COMPACT_ATOMS: atom_id res chain seq x y z
N ARG A 1 -3.34 2.48 -11.57
CA ARG A 1 -2.03 2.44 -12.22
C ARG A 1 -2.16 2.88 -13.67
N VAL A 2 -1.21 3.70 -14.15
CA VAL A 2 -1.20 4.24 -15.53
C VAL A 2 -0.21 3.46 -16.38
N VAL A 3 0.99 3.21 -15.85
CA VAL A 3 2.06 2.44 -16.53
C VAL A 3 2.64 1.40 -15.57
N PHE A 4 2.82 0.19 -16.06
CA PHE A 4 3.43 -0.91 -15.30
C PHE A 4 4.54 -1.62 -16.08
N ARG A 5 5.67 -0.94 -16.17
CA ARG A 5 6.95 -1.51 -16.62
C ARG A 5 6.84 -2.30 -17.94
N GLU A 6 7.40 -3.51 -17.93
CA GLU A 6 7.46 -4.43 -19.08
C GLU A 6 6.07 -4.79 -19.62
N SER A 7 5.06 -4.80 -18.78
CA SER A 7 3.67 -5.12 -19.19
C SER A 7 3.10 -4.10 -20.17
N ASP A 8 3.58 -2.85 -20.10
CA ASP A 8 3.17 -1.76 -20.98
C ASP A 8 4.26 -1.36 -21.99
N GLY A 9 5.30 -2.23 -22.15
CA GLY A 9 6.40 -2.00 -23.08
C GLY A 9 7.36 -0.88 -22.70
N LEU A 10 7.33 -0.44 -21.41
CA LEU A 10 8.19 0.61 -20.84
C LEU A 10 8.99 0.06 -19.66
N PRO A 11 10.01 -0.80 -19.91
CA PRO A 11 10.77 -1.45 -18.86
C PRO A 11 11.31 -0.47 -17.84
N GLY A 12 11.08 -0.75 -16.56
CA GLY A 12 11.56 0.07 -15.46
C GLY A 12 10.70 1.28 -15.11
N LEU A 13 9.66 1.64 -15.89
CA LEU A 13 8.76 2.74 -15.60
C LEU A 13 7.50 2.27 -14.88
N THR A 14 7.23 2.86 -13.74
CA THR A 14 5.93 2.73 -13.06
C THR A 14 5.32 4.12 -12.93
N VAL A 15 4.06 4.30 -13.32
CA VAL A 15 3.30 5.55 -13.13
C VAL A 15 1.97 5.21 -12.47
N ASP A 16 1.70 5.86 -11.35
CA ASP A 16 0.44 5.74 -10.62
C ASP A 16 -0.28 7.09 -10.53
N LYS A 17 -1.59 7.06 -10.63
CA LYS A 17 -2.45 8.23 -10.44
C LYS A 17 -3.20 8.12 -9.13
N PHE A 18 -3.07 9.15 -8.32
CA PHE A 18 -3.76 9.32 -7.03
C PHE A 18 -4.59 10.61 -7.09
N ALA A 19 -5.90 10.47 -7.24
CA ALA A 19 -6.82 11.59 -7.47
C ALA A 19 -6.35 12.48 -8.65
N ASP A 20 -5.93 13.71 -8.37
CA ASP A 20 -5.44 14.69 -9.34
C ASP A 20 -3.91 14.80 -9.39
N CYS A 21 -3.18 13.90 -8.70
CA CYS A 21 -1.73 13.84 -8.71
C CYS A 21 -1.21 12.55 -9.35
N LEU A 22 0.02 12.61 -9.86
CA LEU A 22 0.75 11.45 -10.37
C LEU A 22 1.98 11.18 -9.49
N SER A 23 2.33 9.91 -9.40
CA SER A 23 3.61 9.45 -8.83
C SER A 23 4.26 8.50 -9.81
N PHE A 24 5.57 8.65 -10.05
CA PHE A 24 6.28 7.73 -10.92
C PHE A 24 7.59 7.23 -10.30
N GLN A 25 8.07 6.12 -10.86
CA GLN A 25 9.35 5.51 -10.54
C GLN A 25 10.06 5.12 -11.84
N ILE A 26 11.33 5.49 -11.95
CA ILE A 26 12.24 5.06 -13.02
C ILE A 26 13.32 4.18 -12.41
N ALA A 27 13.34 2.90 -12.77
CA ALA A 27 14.23 1.90 -12.19
C ALA A 27 15.48 1.62 -13.03
N CYS A 28 15.62 2.21 -14.23
CA CYS A 28 16.70 1.92 -15.17
C CYS A 28 17.31 3.17 -15.81
N LEU A 29 18.60 3.09 -16.10
CA LEU A 29 19.38 4.18 -16.73
C LEU A 29 18.82 4.59 -18.11
N GLY A 30 18.31 3.63 -18.87
CA GLY A 30 17.79 3.88 -20.22
C GLY A 30 16.63 4.88 -20.25
N LEU A 31 15.75 4.85 -19.24
CA LEU A 31 14.63 5.79 -19.13
C LEU A 31 14.98 7.07 -18.38
N GLU A 32 15.98 7.04 -17.51
CA GLU A 32 16.40 8.22 -16.74
C GLU A 32 16.73 9.43 -17.64
N GLN A 33 17.37 9.20 -18.78
CA GLN A 33 17.69 10.23 -19.75
C GLN A 33 16.46 10.91 -20.39
N TRP A 34 15.29 10.27 -20.29
CA TRP A 34 14.03 10.77 -20.84
C TRP A 34 13.09 11.31 -19.74
N LYS A 35 13.58 11.46 -18.53
CA LYS A 35 12.74 11.85 -17.38
C LYS A 35 12.00 13.18 -17.61
N GLU A 36 12.69 14.21 -18.09
CA GLU A 36 12.08 15.51 -18.37
C GLU A 36 10.97 15.39 -19.41
N THR A 37 11.26 14.73 -20.54
CA THR A 37 10.26 14.46 -21.57
C THR A 37 9.06 13.65 -21.05
N LEU A 38 9.32 12.66 -20.19
CA LEU A 38 8.28 11.88 -19.57
C LEU A 38 7.35 12.76 -18.70
N VAL A 39 7.94 13.65 -17.88
CA VAL A 39 7.17 14.58 -17.05
C VAL A 39 6.33 15.52 -17.90
N GLU A 40 6.86 16.05 -19.01
CA GLU A 40 6.13 16.89 -19.96
C GLU A 40 4.94 16.14 -20.59
N ILE A 41 5.15 14.91 -21.05
CA ILE A 41 4.10 14.06 -21.63
C ILE A 41 3.01 13.75 -20.59
N LEU A 42 3.40 13.40 -19.37
CA LEU A 42 2.46 13.12 -18.29
C LEU A 42 1.65 14.38 -17.92
N ALA A 43 2.28 15.54 -17.90
CA ALA A 43 1.59 16.82 -17.66
C ALA A 43 0.61 17.15 -18.76
N GLU A 44 0.97 16.94 -20.05
CA GLU A 44 0.10 17.19 -21.19
C GLU A 44 -1.12 16.25 -21.20
N ILE A 45 -0.90 14.94 -21.00
CA ILE A 45 -1.97 13.94 -21.08
C ILE A 45 -2.96 14.04 -19.93
N PHE A 46 -2.45 14.22 -18.70
CA PHE A 46 -3.28 14.11 -17.50
C PHE A 46 -3.67 15.43 -16.86
N ALA A 47 -3.03 16.55 -17.26
CA ALA A 47 -3.17 17.86 -16.65
C ALA A 47 -3.23 17.77 -15.10
N PRO A 48 -2.26 17.08 -14.44
CA PRO A 48 -2.32 16.83 -13.02
C PRO A 48 -2.04 18.10 -12.22
N ARG A 49 -2.53 18.13 -10.98
CA ARG A 49 -2.16 19.17 -10.01
C ARG A 49 -0.66 19.15 -9.69
N GLY A 50 -0.07 17.95 -9.65
CA GLY A 50 1.35 17.76 -9.42
C GLY A 50 1.82 16.35 -9.78
N ILE A 51 3.13 16.24 -10.03
CA ILE A 51 3.82 14.98 -10.32
C ILE A 51 4.97 14.84 -9.33
N TYR A 52 5.04 13.67 -8.68
CA TYR A 52 6.07 13.33 -7.70
C TYR A 52 6.95 12.17 -8.18
N GLU A 53 8.26 12.37 -8.16
CA GLU A 53 9.27 11.35 -8.41
C GLU A 53 9.53 10.54 -7.13
N ARG A 54 9.33 9.20 -7.21
CA ARG A 54 9.53 8.24 -6.11
C ARG A 54 10.63 7.24 -6.46
N ASP A 55 11.77 7.77 -6.84
CA ASP A 55 12.95 7.03 -7.29
C ASP A 55 13.83 6.56 -6.12
N ASP A 56 13.22 6.31 -4.97
CA ASP A 56 13.80 5.73 -3.76
C ASP A 56 13.90 4.18 -3.83
N LEU A 57 14.25 3.66 -5.01
CA LEU A 57 14.35 2.24 -5.29
C LEU A 57 15.80 1.74 -5.14
N PRO A 58 16.06 0.68 -4.32
CA PRO A 58 17.42 0.12 -4.18
C PRO A 58 18.02 -0.41 -5.50
N VAL A 59 17.19 -0.77 -6.49
CA VAL A 59 17.66 -1.24 -7.79
C VAL A 59 18.39 -0.15 -8.57
N ARG A 60 18.09 1.13 -8.35
CA ARG A 60 18.74 2.26 -9.01
C ARG A 60 20.25 2.32 -8.74
N GLU A 61 20.68 1.93 -7.55
CA GLU A 61 22.11 1.86 -7.19
C GLU A 61 22.87 0.89 -8.11
N LYS A 62 22.23 -0.20 -8.54
CA LYS A 62 22.83 -1.17 -9.47
C LYS A 62 22.95 -0.63 -10.90
N GLU A 63 22.11 0.34 -11.24
CA GLU A 63 22.13 1.08 -12.51
C GLU A 63 23.05 2.33 -12.44
N GLY A 64 23.70 2.57 -11.29
CA GLY A 64 24.54 3.76 -11.07
C GLY A 64 23.75 5.05 -10.90
N LEU A 65 22.46 4.95 -10.56
CA LEU A 65 21.56 6.08 -10.38
C LEU A 65 21.37 6.42 -8.90
N PRO A 66 21.27 7.73 -8.55
CA PRO A 66 20.92 8.14 -7.18
C PRO A 66 19.48 7.80 -6.85
N GLN A 67 19.19 7.63 -5.56
CA GLN A 67 17.81 7.61 -5.06
C GLN A 67 17.31 9.04 -4.93
N ILE A 68 16.09 9.31 -5.45
CA ILE A 68 15.50 10.65 -5.50
C ILE A 68 14.05 10.59 -5.03
N LYS A 69 13.64 11.58 -4.24
CA LYS A 69 12.24 11.89 -3.92
C LYS A 69 12.06 13.38 -4.12
N ALA A 70 11.21 13.77 -5.09
CA ALA A 70 10.99 15.18 -5.40
C ALA A 70 9.63 15.43 -6.05
N CYS A 71 9.05 16.59 -5.75
CA CYS A 71 7.96 17.13 -6.57
C CYS A 71 8.58 17.75 -7.81
N VAL A 72 8.35 17.18 -9.00
CA VAL A 72 8.98 17.58 -10.27
C VAL A 72 8.06 18.43 -11.15
N TYR A 73 6.77 18.49 -10.83
CA TYR A 73 5.80 19.32 -11.55
C TYR A 73 4.68 19.77 -10.61
N GLY A 74 4.25 21.01 -10.70
CA GLY A 74 3.12 21.57 -9.98
C GLY A 74 3.25 21.49 -8.46
N THR A 75 2.19 21.02 -7.79
CA THR A 75 2.17 20.89 -6.33
C THR A 75 1.50 19.58 -5.92
N VAL A 76 2.18 18.77 -5.13
CA VAL A 76 1.64 17.56 -4.53
C VAL A 76 1.38 17.83 -3.05
N PRO A 77 0.14 17.71 -2.56
CA PRO A 77 -0.15 17.89 -1.14
C PRO A 77 0.44 16.75 -0.32
N GLU A 78 0.71 17.02 0.95
CA GLU A 78 1.22 16.03 1.89
C GLU A 78 0.29 14.80 1.98
N GLU A 79 -1.01 15.05 1.94
CA GLU A 79 -2.03 14.00 1.99
C GLU A 79 -3.07 14.20 0.87
N LEU A 80 -3.46 13.10 0.28
CA LEU A 80 -4.51 13.00 -0.73
C LEU A 80 -5.58 12.03 -0.24
N ILE A 81 -6.82 12.29 -0.64
CA ILE A 81 -7.91 11.31 -0.48
C ILE A 81 -8.16 10.68 -1.85
N ILE A 82 -7.96 9.37 -1.92
CA ILE A 82 -8.36 8.57 -3.09
C ILE A 82 -9.67 7.84 -2.80
N ARG A 83 -10.34 7.43 -3.86
CA ARG A 83 -11.51 6.55 -3.79
C ARG A 83 -11.16 5.19 -4.38
N GLU A 84 -11.40 4.14 -3.61
CA GLU A 84 -11.20 2.76 -4.01
C GLU A 84 -12.46 1.97 -3.66
N HIS A 85 -13.20 1.50 -4.68
CA HIS A 85 -14.54 0.94 -4.49
C HIS A 85 -15.43 1.87 -3.65
N ASP A 86 -15.89 1.40 -2.49
CA ASP A 86 -16.75 2.15 -1.57
C ASP A 86 -15.94 2.94 -0.53
N ALA A 87 -14.62 2.71 -0.44
CA ALA A 87 -13.74 3.32 0.56
C ALA A 87 -13.12 4.64 0.07
N ARG A 88 -12.90 5.55 1.01
CA ARG A 88 -12.02 6.71 0.86
C ARG A 88 -10.75 6.45 1.67
N MET A 89 -9.59 6.58 1.05
CA MET A 89 -8.31 6.29 1.68
C MET A 89 -7.41 7.51 1.65
N LEU A 90 -6.81 7.84 2.79
CA LEU A 90 -5.72 8.80 2.89
C LEU A 90 -4.46 8.18 2.29
N VAL A 91 -3.81 8.91 1.40
CA VAL A 91 -2.56 8.52 0.74
C VAL A 91 -1.56 9.65 0.88
N CYS A 92 -0.35 9.32 1.29
CA CYS A 92 0.80 10.19 1.25
C CYS A 92 1.75 9.71 0.15
N ILE A 93 1.87 10.48 -0.95
CA ILE A 93 2.73 10.09 -2.07
C ILE A 93 4.20 10.13 -1.64
N GLU A 94 4.61 11.13 -0.90
CA GLU A 94 5.99 11.32 -0.48
C GLU A 94 6.50 10.22 0.46
N ASN A 95 5.72 9.87 1.49
CA ASN A 95 6.13 8.98 2.57
C ASN A 95 5.41 7.62 2.57
N GLY A 96 4.41 7.45 1.71
CA GLY A 96 3.69 6.18 1.57
C GLY A 96 4.56 5.09 0.94
N GLN A 97 4.17 3.85 1.14
CA GLN A 97 4.86 2.70 0.56
C GLN A 97 4.70 2.65 -0.97
N LYS A 98 5.68 2.09 -1.67
CA LYS A 98 5.76 2.07 -3.14
C LYS A 98 5.68 3.51 -3.67
N THR A 99 4.69 3.79 -4.52
CA THR A 99 4.37 5.11 -5.08
C THR A 99 3.44 5.95 -4.20
N GLY A 100 2.98 5.40 -3.04
CA GLY A 100 2.06 6.04 -2.10
C GLY A 100 1.00 5.11 -1.52
N HIS A 101 0.54 4.12 -2.29
CA HIS A 101 -0.48 3.14 -1.87
C HIS A 101 -0.35 1.85 -2.67
N PHE A 102 -0.81 0.73 -2.10
CA PHE A 102 -0.82 -0.59 -2.75
C PHE A 102 -2.03 -0.74 -3.68
N LEU A 103 -1.95 -0.14 -4.89
CA LEU A 103 -3.03 -0.19 -5.88
C LEU A 103 -3.27 -1.60 -6.45
N ASP A 104 -2.25 -2.46 -6.42
CA ASP A 104 -2.31 -3.85 -6.87
C ASP A 104 -3.23 -4.73 -6.02
N GLN A 105 -3.51 -4.34 -4.77
CA GLN A 105 -4.41 -5.05 -3.86
C GLN A 105 -5.89 -4.63 -3.98
N GLN A 106 -6.21 -3.67 -4.84
CA GLN A 106 -7.56 -3.13 -4.99
C GLN A 106 -8.62 -4.22 -5.22
N GLU A 107 -8.37 -5.10 -6.18
CA GLU A 107 -9.29 -6.19 -6.50
C GLU A 107 -9.46 -7.17 -5.34
N ASN A 108 -8.36 -7.49 -4.63
CA ASN A 108 -8.40 -8.37 -3.48
C ASN A 108 -9.22 -7.78 -2.34
N ARG A 109 -9.09 -6.46 -2.10
CA ARG A 109 -9.94 -5.75 -1.12
C ARG A 109 -11.41 -5.81 -1.49
N GLY A 110 -11.74 -5.59 -2.78
CA GLY A 110 -13.11 -5.73 -3.29
C GLY A 110 -13.71 -7.12 -3.09
N ARG A 111 -12.88 -8.17 -3.15
CA ARG A 111 -13.31 -9.56 -2.96
C ARG A 111 -13.69 -9.92 -1.52
N LEU A 112 -13.44 -9.05 -0.54
CA LEU A 112 -13.91 -9.26 0.83
C LEU A 112 -15.43 -9.17 0.97
N LYS A 113 -16.11 -8.53 0.01
CA LYS A 113 -17.53 -8.24 0.07
C LYS A 113 -18.44 -9.43 0.43
N PRO A 114 -18.25 -10.65 -0.10
CA PRO A 114 -19.05 -11.81 0.27
C PRO A 114 -18.64 -12.48 1.60
N TYR A 115 -17.47 -12.16 2.15
CA TYR A 115 -16.91 -12.85 3.31
C TYR A 115 -16.99 -12.04 4.61
N ALA A 116 -16.96 -10.70 4.52
CA ALA A 116 -16.89 -9.82 5.68
C ALA A 116 -18.21 -9.68 6.49
N PRO A 117 -19.41 -9.74 5.89
CA PRO A 117 -20.64 -9.42 6.62
C PRO A 117 -20.84 -10.25 7.88
N GLY A 118 -21.00 -9.55 9.03
CA GLY A 118 -21.24 -10.15 10.34
C GLY A 118 -20.05 -10.87 10.97
N GLN A 119 -18.87 -10.85 10.36
CA GLN A 119 -17.69 -11.52 10.87
C GLN A 119 -16.88 -10.62 11.82
N ASP A 120 -16.25 -11.24 12.82
CA ASP A 120 -15.11 -10.67 13.50
C ASP A 120 -13.87 -10.93 12.64
N VAL A 121 -13.20 -9.85 12.24
CA VAL A 121 -12.10 -9.87 11.27
C VAL A 121 -10.79 -9.55 11.96
N LEU A 122 -9.75 -10.35 11.68
CA LEU A 122 -8.36 -10.07 12.05
C LEU A 122 -7.56 -9.75 10.78
N ASP A 123 -7.00 -8.55 10.70
CA ASP A 123 -6.16 -8.09 9.57
C ASP A 123 -4.71 -7.96 10.03
N LEU A 124 -3.89 -8.94 9.66
CA LEU A 124 -2.47 -9.03 10.02
C LEU A 124 -1.59 -8.36 8.96
N CYS A 125 -0.63 -7.54 9.41
CA CYS A 125 0.18 -6.67 8.54
C CYS A 125 -0.69 -5.65 7.77
N CYS A 126 -1.62 -5.01 8.48
CA CYS A 126 -2.68 -4.19 7.88
C CYS A 126 -2.18 -2.92 7.16
N CYS A 127 -0.91 -2.52 7.37
CA CYS A 127 -0.35 -1.27 6.83
C CYS A 127 -1.26 -0.07 7.17
N THR A 128 -1.75 0.66 6.17
CA THR A 128 -2.68 1.80 6.36
C THR A 128 -4.16 1.41 6.41
N GLY A 129 -4.46 0.12 6.58
CA GLY A 129 -5.80 -0.41 6.82
C GLY A 129 -6.64 -0.63 5.57
N GLY A 130 -6.02 -0.81 4.41
CA GLY A 130 -6.78 -1.00 3.17
C GLY A 130 -7.80 -2.13 3.26
N PHE A 131 -7.39 -3.30 3.73
CA PHE A 131 -8.30 -4.43 3.94
C PHE A 131 -9.25 -4.20 5.13
N SER A 132 -8.75 -3.66 6.25
CA SER A 132 -9.54 -3.37 7.44
C SER A 132 -10.74 -2.47 7.14
N ILE A 133 -10.51 -1.37 6.43
CA ILE A 133 -11.56 -0.41 6.08
C ILE A 133 -12.60 -1.02 5.14
N HIS A 134 -12.16 -1.77 4.13
CA HIS A 134 -13.10 -2.46 3.24
C HIS A 134 -13.92 -3.52 3.98
N ALA A 135 -13.31 -4.32 4.86
CA ALA A 135 -14.03 -5.30 5.66
C ALA A 135 -15.11 -4.63 6.52
N ALA A 136 -14.78 -3.52 7.20
CA ALA A 136 -15.73 -2.77 8.01
C ALA A 136 -16.89 -2.18 7.16
N LEU A 137 -16.58 -1.59 5.99
CA LEU A 137 -17.58 -1.07 5.05
C LEU A 137 -18.49 -2.15 4.48
N TYR A 138 -17.96 -3.36 4.29
CA TYR A 138 -18.73 -4.53 3.81
C TYR A 138 -19.49 -5.23 4.92
N GLY A 139 -19.55 -4.66 6.12
CA GLY A 139 -20.44 -5.10 7.18
C GLY A 139 -19.82 -6.10 8.17
N ALA A 140 -18.49 -6.12 8.33
CA ALA A 140 -17.88 -6.82 9.44
C ALA A 140 -18.45 -6.34 10.78
N ALA A 141 -18.64 -7.26 11.73
CA ALA A 141 -19.10 -6.93 13.08
C ALA A 141 -18.02 -6.17 13.84
N SER A 142 -16.79 -6.64 13.73
CA SER A 142 -15.59 -5.98 14.27
C SER A 142 -14.40 -6.23 13.36
N VAL A 143 -13.40 -5.35 13.40
CA VAL A 143 -12.11 -5.51 12.71
C VAL A 143 -10.99 -5.14 13.67
N GLU A 144 -10.07 -6.07 13.87
CA GLU A 144 -8.82 -5.81 14.56
C GLU A 144 -7.70 -5.70 13.53
N ALA A 145 -7.14 -4.49 13.37
CA ALA A 145 -6.05 -4.17 12.46
C ALA A 145 -4.71 -4.21 13.20
N VAL A 146 -3.81 -5.09 12.76
CA VAL A 146 -2.52 -5.33 13.42
C VAL A 146 -1.37 -4.95 12.50
N ASP A 147 -0.46 -4.14 13.01
CA ASP A 147 0.81 -3.79 12.36
C ASP A 147 1.89 -3.50 13.42
N VAL A 148 3.15 -3.54 13.02
CA VAL A 148 4.27 -3.14 13.89
C VAL A 148 4.50 -1.64 13.91
N SER A 149 3.97 -0.91 12.92
CA SER A 149 4.13 0.54 12.74
C SER A 149 2.96 1.30 13.36
N GLU A 150 3.21 1.98 14.47
CA GLU A 150 2.21 2.88 15.07
C GLU A 150 1.82 4.03 14.13
N GLU A 151 2.74 4.49 13.27
CA GLU A 151 2.44 5.50 12.25
C GLU A 151 1.43 4.98 11.23
N ALA A 152 1.57 3.74 10.78
CA ALA A 152 0.60 3.10 9.88
C ALA A 152 -0.76 2.92 10.58
N LEU A 153 -0.77 2.50 11.84
CA LEU A 153 -2.00 2.36 12.64
C LEU A 153 -2.70 3.70 12.90
N ALA A 154 -1.95 4.79 13.04
CA ALA A 154 -2.54 6.13 13.10
C ALA A 154 -3.31 6.47 11.81
N LEU A 155 -2.81 6.06 10.65
CA LEU A 155 -3.52 6.21 9.38
C LEU A 155 -4.73 5.26 9.29
N VAL A 156 -4.67 4.04 9.84
CA VAL A 156 -5.85 3.16 9.94
C VAL A 156 -6.99 3.85 10.69
N ARG A 157 -6.71 4.43 11.87
CA ARG A 157 -7.72 5.14 12.66
C ARG A 157 -8.33 6.31 11.90
N ARG A 158 -7.50 7.13 11.25
CA ARG A 158 -7.97 8.25 10.41
C ARG A 158 -8.78 7.79 9.20
N ASN A 159 -8.39 6.69 8.57
CA ASN A 159 -9.14 6.07 7.48
C ASN A 159 -10.49 5.52 7.98
N ALA A 160 -10.54 4.94 9.17
CA ALA A 160 -11.79 4.48 9.79
C ALA A 160 -12.74 5.64 10.07
N GLU A 161 -12.24 6.75 10.62
CA GLU A 161 -13.02 7.99 10.82
C GLU A 161 -13.53 8.56 9.51
N LEU A 162 -12.66 8.67 8.49
CA LEU A 162 -12.99 9.18 7.17
C LEU A 162 -14.15 8.42 6.51
N ASN A 163 -14.28 7.12 6.81
CA ASN A 163 -15.30 6.23 6.25
C ASN A 163 -16.49 5.99 7.20
N GLY A 164 -16.50 6.58 8.41
CA GLY A 164 -17.59 6.41 9.37
C GLY A 164 -17.69 4.99 9.95
N VAL A 165 -16.56 4.29 10.08
CA VAL A 165 -16.48 2.92 10.61
C VAL A 165 -15.55 2.79 11.82
N ALA A 166 -15.20 3.92 12.45
CA ALA A 166 -14.28 3.95 13.60
C ALA A 166 -14.78 3.15 14.80
N ASP A 167 -16.09 2.99 14.95
CA ASP A 167 -16.72 2.18 15.99
C ASP A 167 -16.49 0.67 15.84
N ARG A 168 -16.11 0.21 14.65
CA ARG A 168 -15.88 -1.21 14.33
C ARG A 168 -14.42 -1.58 14.16
N VAL A 169 -13.53 -0.60 14.02
CA VAL A 169 -12.10 -0.83 13.73
C VAL A 169 -11.27 -0.51 14.97
N THR A 170 -10.59 -1.52 15.48
CA THR A 170 -9.57 -1.38 16.52
C THR A 170 -8.18 -1.59 15.96
N THR A 171 -7.15 -1.04 16.62
CA THR A 171 -5.76 -1.15 16.17
C THR A 171 -4.89 -1.75 17.26
N THR A 172 -4.01 -2.69 16.89
CA THR A 172 -3.07 -3.34 17.80
C THR A 172 -1.64 -3.22 17.24
N CYS A 173 -0.77 -2.49 17.94
CA CYS A 173 0.64 -2.38 17.58
C CYS A 173 1.40 -3.58 18.13
N ALA A 174 1.73 -4.56 17.29
CA ALA A 174 2.39 -5.79 17.69
C ALA A 174 3.13 -6.48 16.54
N ASN A 175 4.09 -7.35 16.90
CA ASN A 175 4.65 -8.31 15.97
C ASN A 175 3.59 -9.39 15.69
N VAL A 176 3.22 -9.56 14.43
CA VAL A 176 2.12 -10.46 14.03
C VAL A 176 2.40 -11.94 14.38
N PHE A 177 3.65 -12.40 14.36
CA PHE A 177 4.00 -13.77 14.72
C PHE A 177 3.81 -14.03 16.22
N ASP A 178 4.25 -13.09 17.06
CA ASP A 178 4.11 -13.22 18.51
C ASP A 178 2.63 -13.13 18.91
N LEU A 179 1.90 -12.18 18.31
CA LEU A 179 0.48 -12.00 18.56
C LEU A 179 -0.35 -13.22 18.11
N ALA A 180 -0.06 -13.77 16.92
CA ALA A 180 -0.78 -14.96 16.43
C ALA A 180 -0.58 -16.18 17.36
N ARG A 181 0.65 -16.40 17.86
CA ARG A 181 0.92 -17.45 18.86
C ARG A 181 0.16 -17.22 20.16
N GLN A 182 0.16 -15.97 20.65
CA GLN A 182 -0.59 -15.59 21.84
C GLN A 182 -2.09 -15.86 21.67
N TYR A 183 -2.68 -15.41 20.57
CA TYR A 183 -4.11 -15.59 20.28
C TYR A 183 -4.49 -17.05 20.12
N ALA A 184 -3.64 -17.86 19.49
CA ALA A 184 -3.82 -19.30 19.41
C ALA A 184 -3.79 -19.96 20.80
N ALA A 185 -2.87 -19.55 21.68
CA ALA A 185 -2.77 -20.05 23.05
C ALA A 185 -3.99 -19.63 23.91
N GLU A 186 -4.53 -18.44 23.68
CA GLU A 186 -5.76 -17.93 24.30
C GLU A 186 -7.03 -18.58 23.74
N GLY A 187 -6.95 -19.32 22.63
CA GLY A 187 -8.09 -19.92 21.95
C GLY A 187 -8.99 -18.90 21.26
N ARG A 188 -8.47 -17.73 20.88
CA ARG A 188 -9.22 -16.72 20.14
C ARG A 188 -9.61 -17.24 18.76
N GLN A 189 -10.80 -16.88 18.34
CA GLN A 189 -11.35 -17.26 17.03
C GLN A 189 -11.86 -16.02 16.30
N TYR A 190 -11.64 -15.97 14.99
CA TYR A 190 -12.12 -14.95 14.09
C TYR A 190 -12.88 -15.62 12.95
N GLY A 191 -13.95 -14.98 12.49
CA GLY A 191 -14.70 -15.47 11.33
C GLY A 191 -13.97 -15.28 10.00
N LEU A 192 -13.06 -14.28 9.95
CA LEU A 192 -12.21 -13.99 8.79
C LEU A 192 -10.83 -13.53 9.26
N VAL A 193 -9.79 -14.15 8.71
CA VAL A 193 -8.40 -13.70 8.93
C VAL A 193 -7.81 -13.27 7.58
N ILE A 194 -7.29 -12.06 7.54
CA ILE A 194 -6.56 -11.50 6.41
C ILE A 194 -5.08 -11.52 6.79
N CYS A 195 -4.24 -12.09 5.92
CA CYS A 195 -2.80 -12.20 6.14
C CYS A 195 -2.06 -11.80 4.86
N ASP A 196 -1.58 -10.55 4.80
CA ASP A 196 -0.83 -9.99 3.67
C ASP A 196 0.56 -9.51 4.14
N PRO A 197 1.45 -10.46 4.53
CA PRO A 197 2.75 -10.11 5.07
C PRO A 197 3.68 -9.57 3.98
N PRO A 198 4.73 -8.80 4.35
CA PRO A 198 5.76 -8.40 3.41
C PRO A 198 6.51 -9.62 2.88
N ALA A 199 7.13 -9.48 1.70
CA ALA A 199 7.96 -10.53 1.13
C ALA A 199 9.15 -10.84 2.06
N PHE A 200 9.19 -12.08 2.61
CA PHE A 200 10.27 -12.51 3.50
C PHE A 200 11.55 -12.86 2.74
N ALA A 201 11.46 -13.31 1.47
CA ALA A 201 12.60 -13.58 0.62
C ALA A 201 12.96 -12.35 -0.24
N LYS A 202 13.94 -11.55 0.21
CA LYS A 202 14.51 -10.43 -0.58
C LYS A 202 15.73 -10.84 -1.41
N SER A 203 16.25 -12.05 -1.23
CA SER A 203 17.39 -12.61 -1.98
C SER A 203 17.34 -14.15 -1.95
N ARG A 204 18.11 -14.80 -2.84
CA ARG A 204 18.23 -16.27 -2.84
C ARG A 204 18.73 -16.82 -1.50
N SER A 205 19.64 -16.13 -0.84
CA SER A 205 20.19 -16.54 0.46
C SER A 205 19.19 -16.44 1.61
N ALA A 206 18.08 -15.71 1.44
CA ALA A 206 17.05 -15.55 2.45
C ALA A 206 15.91 -16.59 2.34
N LEU A 207 15.96 -17.51 1.36
CA LEU A 207 14.87 -18.47 1.08
C LEU A 207 14.53 -19.36 2.28
N ASP A 208 15.54 -19.96 2.94
CA ASP A 208 15.29 -20.85 4.09
C ASP A 208 14.63 -20.14 5.27
N GLY A 209 15.01 -18.87 5.50
CA GLY A 209 14.37 -18.00 6.49
C GLY A 209 12.94 -17.64 6.10
N ALA A 210 12.72 -17.34 4.82
CA ALA A 210 11.42 -17.03 4.27
C ALA A 210 10.44 -18.19 4.37
N TYR A 211 10.87 -19.41 4.04
CA TYR A 211 10.05 -20.62 4.20
C TYR A 211 9.60 -20.84 5.64
N ARG A 212 10.46 -20.57 6.61
CA ARG A 212 10.07 -20.61 8.03
C ARG A 212 9.01 -19.58 8.36
N GLY A 213 9.21 -18.31 7.94
CA GLY A 213 8.25 -17.23 8.17
C GLY A 213 6.89 -17.47 7.54
N TYR A 214 6.82 -18.03 6.31
CA TYR A 214 5.54 -18.35 5.67
C TYR A 214 4.85 -19.59 6.25
N ARG A 215 5.59 -20.46 6.96
CA ARG A 215 5.04 -21.67 7.58
C ARG A 215 4.49 -21.38 8.98
N GLU A 216 5.01 -20.40 9.65
CA GLU A 216 4.63 -19.98 10.99
C GLU A 216 3.29 -19.23 10.99
#